data_7e2f435c5c0a3c0636402a0c8f325952
#
_entry.id   7e2f435c5c0a3c0636402a0c8f325952
#
_cell.length_a   1.000
_cell.length_b   1.000
_cell.length_c   1.000
_cell.angle_alpha   90.00
_cell.angle_beta   90.00
_cell.angle_gamma   90.00
#
_symmetry.space_group_name_H-M   'P 1'
#
loop_
_entity.id
_entity.type
_entity.pdbx_description
1 polymer ?
#
loop_
_entity_poly.entity_id
_entity_poly.type
_entity_poly.pdbx_seq_one_letter_code
_entity_poly.pdbx_strand_id
1 'polypeptide(L)' 'LITSGIQMGHMKMHLLNILNQNKATQKQKIKAIEFFKNKPVTHGEVTNFLKSN' A
#
# COMPACT_ATOMS: atom_id res chain seq x y z
N LEU A 1 -20.03 -10.10 -4.46
CA LEU A 1 -18.79 -10.63 -4.77
C LEU A 1 -17.74 -9.55 -4.97
N ILE A 2 -17.67 -8.98 -6.06
CA ILE A 2 -16.65 -8.04 -6.40
C ILE A 2 -16.56 -6.87 -5.43
N THR A 3 -17.62 -6.62 -4.75
CA THR A 3 -17.71 -5.47 -3.87
C THR A 3 -16.61 -5.42 -2.82
N SER A 4 -16.15 -6.57 -2.38
CA SER A 4 -15.15 -6.58 -1.33
C SER A 4 -13.86 -5.90 -1.77
N GLY A 5 -13.49 -6.05 -3.01
CA GLY A 5 -12.29 -5.43 -3.50
C GLY A 5 -12.37 -3.92 -3.47
N ILE A 6 -13.52 -3.39 -3.74
CA ILE A 6 -13.72 -1.95 -3.76
C ILE A 6 -13.47 -1.35 -2.40
N GLN A 7 -13.97 -2.00 -1.37
CA GLN A 7 -13.80 -1.50 -0.03
C GLN A 7 -12.35 -1.46 0.39
N MET A 8 -11.61 -2.47 0.01
CA MET A 8 -10.19 -2.52 0.34
C MET A 8 -9.45 -1.38 -0.33
N GLY A 9 -9.76 -1.10 -1.56
CA GLY A 9 -9.12 -0.01 -2.26
C GLY A 9 -9.38 1.32 -1.57
N HIS A 10 -10.59 1.50 -1.11
CA HIS A 10 -10.96 2.73 -0.44
C HIS A 10 -10.09 2.98 0.79
N MET A 11 -9.85 1.96 1.55
CA MET A 11 -9.11 2.10 2.78
C MET A 11 -7.61 2.28 2.56
N LYS A 12 -7.13 1.93 1.39
CA LYS A 12 -5.69 1.99 1.12
C LYS A 12 -5.30 3.14 0.21
N MET A 13 -6.16 4.14 0.07
CA MET A 13 -5.83 5.28 -0.78
C MET A 13 -4.58 6.00 -0.30
N HIS A 14 -4.47 6.17 1.01
CA HIS A 14 -3.31 6.85 1.57
C HIS A 14 -2.02 6.09 1.24
N LEU A 15 -2.07 4.78 1.34
CA LEU A 15 -0.93 3.95 1.01
C LEU A 15 -0.51 4.13 -0.44
N LEU A 16 -1.47 4.13 -1.34
CA LEU A 16 -1.18 4.30 -2.75
C LEU A 16 -0.52 5.65 -3.03
N ASN A 17 -0.96 6.69 -2.34
CA ASN A 17 -0.37 8.01 -2.50
C ASN A 17 1.10 8.00 -2.13
N ILE A 18 1.42 7.39 -1.00
CA ILE A 18 2.80 7.32 -0.55
C ILE A 18 3.63 6.49 -1.52
N LEU A 19 3.09 5.39 -1.99
CA LEU A 19 3.79 4.55 -2.95
C LEU A 19 4.10 5.30 -4.23
N ASN A 20 3.14 6.09 -4.71
CA ASN A 20 3.33 6.88 -5.91
C ASN A 20 4.42 7.92 -5.71
N GLN A 21 4.44 8.55 -4.56
CA GLN A 21 5.45 9.54 -4.26
C GLN A 21 6.85 8.94 -4.23
N ASN A 22 6.95 7.69 -3.86
CA ASN A 22 8.22 6.98 -3.81
C ASN A 22 8.52 6.24 -5.09
N LYS A 23 7.70 6.43 -6.12
CA LYS A 23 7.89 5.79 -7.41
C LYS A 23 7.95 4.28 -7.30
N ALA A 24 7.13 3.72 -6.45
CA ALA A 24 7.07 2.27 -6.27
C ALA A 24 6.56 1.61 -7.55
N THR A 25 7.12 0.45 -7.84
CA THR A 25 6.66 -0.31 -9.00
C THR A 25 5.33 -0.98 -8.70
N GLN A 26 4.72 -1.51 -9.75
CA GLN A 26 3.47 -2.22 -9.60
C GLN A 26 3.61 -3.37 -8.61
N LYS A 27 4.69 -4.10 -8.71
CA LYS A 27 4.93 -5.22 -7.81
C LYS A 27 5.05 -4.74 -6.37
N GLN A 28 5.75 -3.65 -6.17
CA GLN A 28 5.91 -3.11 -4.84
C GLN A 28 4.57 -2.64 -4.27
N LYS A 29 3.75 -2.06 -5.11
CA LYS A 29 2.43 -1.63 -4.68
C LYS A 29 1.60 -2.81 -4.19
N ILE A 30 1.60 -3.88 -4.97
CA ILE A 30 0.84 -5.07 -4.61
C ILE A 30 1.36 -5.64 -3.30
N LYS A 31 2.66 -5.75 -3.17
CA LYS A 31 3.26 -6.28 -1.95
C LYS A 31 2.94 -5.41 -0.75
N ALA A 32 3.01 -4.11 -0.94
CA ALA A 32 2.73 -3.19 0.16
C ALA A 32 1.28 -3.31 0.63
N ILE A 33 0.36 -3.41 -0.31
CA ILE A 33 -1.04 -3.57 0.03
C ILE A 33 -1.25 -4.83 0.86
N GLU A 34 -0.62 -5.90 0.46
CA GLU A 34 -0.72 -7.15 1.21
C GLU A 34 -0.06 -7.02 2.58
N PHE A 35 1.09 -6.38 2.62
CA PHE A 35 1.84 -6.23 3.85
C PHE A 35 1.08 -5.38 4.87
N PHE A 36 0.48 -4.30 4.41
CA PHE A 36 -0.22 -3.38 5.29
C PHE A 36 -1.70 -3.70 5.43
N LYS A 37 -2.08 -4.88 5.04
CA LYS A 37 -3.49 -5.27 5.08
C LYS A 37 -4.05 -5.16 6.50
N ASN A 38 -3.28 -5.62 7.47
CA ASN A 38 -3.69 -5.59 8.87
C ASN A 38 -2.82 -4.68 9.71
N LYS A 39 -2.14 -3.77 9.08
CA LYS A 39 -1.23 -2.87 9.78
C LYS A 39 -1.58 -1.44 9.47
N PRO A 40 -1.30 -0.54 10.40
CA PRO A 40 -1.50 0.89 10.13
C PRO A 40 -0.55 1.37 9.04
N VAL A 41 -1.07 2.23 8.19
CA VAL A 41 -0.27 2.77 7.10
C VAL A 41 0.25 4.14 7.51
N THR A 42 1.56 4.25 7.65
CA THR A 42 2.20 5.52 7.94
C THR A 42 3.31 5.75 6.92
N HIS A 43 3.65 7.01 6.76
CA HIS A 43 4.66 7.38 5.77
C HIS A 43 5.99 6.68 6.06
N GLY A 44 6.40 6.70 7.32
CA GLY A 44 7.66 6.07 7.69
C GLY A 44 7.68 4.58 7.45
N GLU A 45 6.58 3.92 7.77
CA GLU A 45 6.50 2.48 7.59
C GLU A 45 6.58 2.10 6.11
N VAL A 46 5.88 2.86 5.26
CA VAL A 46 5.90 2.58 3.84
C VAL A 46 7.31 2.80 3.28
N THR A 47 7.95 3.86 3.70
CA THR A 47 9.31 4.14 3.24
C THR A 47 10.25 3.02 3.65
N ASN A 48 10.15 2.56 4.88
CA ASN A 48 10.97 1.44 5.35
C ASN A 48 10.71 0.19 4.54
N PHE A 49 9.44 -0.08 4.27
CA PHE A 49 9.07 -1.25 3.49
C PHE A 49 9.72 -1.21 2.11
N LEU A 50 9.67 -0.05 1.48
CA LEU A 50 10.23 0.09 0.14
C LEU A 50 11.74 -0.04 0.14
N LYS A 51 12.38 0.42 1.19
CA LYS A 51 13.82 0.28 1.29
C LYS A 51 14.24 -1.17 1.42
N SER A 52 13.46 -1.96 2.14
CA SER A 52 13.76 -3.37 2.33
C SER A 52 13.44 -4.19 1.09
N ASN A 53 12.62 -3.67 0.24
CA ASN A 53 12.24 -4.37 -0.98
C ASN A 53 12.74 -3.59 -2.19
#